data_668075414d5c317dc90731d29290cdf6
#
_entry.id   668075414d5c317dc90731d29290cdf6
#
_cell.length_a   1.000
_cell.length_b   1.000
_cell.length_c   1.000
_cell.angle_alpha   90.00
_cell.angle_beta   90.00
_cell.angle_gamma   90.00
#
_symmetry.space_group_name_H-M   'P 1'
#
loop_
_entity.id
_entity.type
_entity.pdbx_description
1 polymer ?
#
loop_
_entity_poly.entity_id
_entity_poly.type
_entity_poly.pdbx_seq_one_letter_code
_entity_poly.pdbx_strand_id
1 'polypeptide(L)'
;MELVIKTKDVKSYELTKVEVKTSKDGNARYAVCEFKQAGLSKLLQEQASGVTMQLMAAHGSTKEHENAYFKLIEESIGEKMLICRVEVAGFPDFIRKDRDGKIITETKERDGKQVKVASIYNSVFIYALCNDEGECIKSDASLIKRGENLYNNSQRIVDYVEYDTKRKAAKAAKEAAKAAEEKKSNPLLEGEIVDDDEL
;
A
#
# COMPACT_ATOMS: atom_id res chain seq x y z
N MET A 1 -13.47 -2.10 -15.75
CA MET A 1 -12.93 -3.40 -15.30
C MET A 1 -13.80 -3.85 -14.14
N GLU A 2 -14.31 -5.05 -14.16
CA GLU A 2 -15.23 -5.54 -13.13
C GLU A 2 -14.45 -6.18 -12.00
N LEU A 3 -14.78 -5.84 -10.75
CA LEU A 3 -14.20 -6.45 -9.56
C LEU A 3 -14.72 -7.87 -9.42
N VAL A 4 -13.83 -8.84 -9.44
CA VAL A 4 -14.18 -10.24 -9.21
C VAL A 4 -13.65 -10.67 -7.85
N ILE A 5 -14.57 -11.05 -6.95
CA ILE A 5 -14.24 -11.58 -5.63
C ILE A 5 -14.53 -13.07 -5.63
N LYS A 6 -13.53 -13.89 -5.31
CA LYS A 6 -13.65 -15.34 -5.23
C LYS A 6 -13.20 -15.81 -3.86
N THR A 7 -14.07 -16.52 -3.16
CA THR A 7 -13.70 -17.19 -1.90
C THR A 7 -12.85 -18.41 -2.20
N LYS A 8 -11.71 -18.54 -1.52
CA LYS A 8 -10.83 -19.70 -1.58
C LYS A 8 -10.44 -20.13 -0.18
N ASP A 9 -10.29 -21.41 0.03
CA ASP A 9 -9.68 -22.01 1.23
C ASP A 9 -10.26 -21.49 2.56
N VAL A 10 -11.39 -21.99 2.97
CA VAL A 10 -11.92 -21.77 4.33
C VAL A 10 -11.23 -22.73 5.29
N LYS A 11 -10.62 -22.21 6.35
CA LYS A 11 -9.90 -22.99 7.38
C LYS A 11 -10.22 -22.49 8.77
N SER A 12 -10.14 -23.40 9.74
CA SER A 12 -10.28 -23.07 11.15
C SER A 12 -8.95 -22.56 11.70
N TYR A 13 -9.00 -21.42 12.35
CA TYR A 13 -7.88 -20.76 13.01
C TYR A 13 -8.24 -20.44 14.46
N GLU A 14 -7.25 -20.31 15.29
CA GLU A 14 -7.35 -19.84 16.66
C GLU A 14 -6.74 -18.44 16.77
N LEU A 15 -7.45 -17.51 17.39
CA LEU A 15 -6.93 -16.18 17.67
C LEU A 15 -5.90 -16.27 18.80
N THR A 16 -4.66 -15.96 18.53
CA THR A 16 -3.54 -16.14 19.49
C THR A 16 -3.04 -14.85 20.09
N LYS A 17 -3.21 -13.73 19.38
CA LYS A 17 -2.75 -12.41 19.86
C LYS A 17 -3.58 -11.28 19.26
N VAL A 18 -3.81 -10.26 20.09
CA VAL A 18 -4.45 -9.01 19.73
C VAL A 18 -3.59 -7.84 20.19
N GLU A 19 -3.40 -6.86 19.33
CA GLU A 19 -2.71 -5.62 19.63
C GLU A 19 -3.48 -4.44 19.07
N VAL A 20 -4.01 -3.56 19.91
CA VAL A 20 -4.74 -2.36 19.46
C VAL A 20 -3.74 -1.26 19.13
N LYS A 21 -3.80 -0.75 17.91
CA LYS A 21 -2.93 0.31 17.38
C LYS A 21 -3.75 1.51 16.92
N THR A 22 -3.08 2.64 16.90
CA THR A 22 -3.61 3.87 16.28
C THR A 22 -2.89 4.13 14.97
N SER A 23 -3.63 4.57 13.96
CA SER A 23 -3.05 4.95 12.67
C SER A 23 -2.04 6.10 12.82
N LYS A 24 -1.11 6.23 11.88
CA LYS A 24 -0.05 7.25 11.92
C LYS A 24 -0.58 8.69 11.95
N ASP A 25 -1.74 8.91 11.37
CA ASP A 25 -2.44 10.19 11.36
C ASP A 25 -3.33 10.43 12.60
N GLY A 26 -3.39 9.46 13.52
CA GLY A 26 -4.17 9.53 14.76
C GLY A 26 -5.69 9.39 14.59
N ASN A 27 -6.17 9.23 13.35
CA ASN A 27 -7.62 9.32 13.04
C ASN A 27 -8.38 8.00 13.17
N ALA A 28 -7.68 6.87 13.24
CA ALA A 28 -8.32 5.57 13.30
C ALA A 28 -7.59 4.63 14.28
N ARG A 29 -8.36 3.81 14.97
CA ARG A 29 -7.86 2.70 15.79
C ARG A 29 -8.21 1.39 15.12
N TYR A 30 -7.33 0.41 15.25
CA TYR A 30 -7.53 -0.92 14.69
C TYR A 30 -6.83 -1.97 15.56
N ALA A 31 -7.43 -3.15 15.63
CA ALA A 31 -6.83 -4.31 16.27
C ALA A 31 -6.04 -5.11 15.23
N VAL A 32 -4.78 -5.36 15.50
CA VAL A 32 -3.94 -6.32 14.76
C VAL A 32 -4.12 -7.67 15.43
N CYS A 33 -4.77 -8.60 14.74
CA CYS A 33 -5.10 -9.92 15.22
C CYS A 33 -4.20 -10.96 14.54
N GLU A 34 -3.53 -11.78 15.33
CA GLU A 34 -2.71 -12.89 14.82
C GLU A 34 -3.46 -14.20 15.06
N PHE A 35 -3.60 -14.98 13.99
CA PHE A 35 -4.28 -16.26 13.99
C PHE A 35 -3.31 -17.39 13.63
N LYS A 36 -3.41 -18.50 14.32
CA LYS A 36 -2.69 -19.74 14.05
C LYS A 36 -3.69 -20.83 13.62
N GLN A 37 -3.28 -21.71 12.73
CA GLN A 37 -4.16 -22.80 12.30
C GLN A 37 -4.56 -23.67 13.50
N ALA A 38 -5.87 -23.89 13.69
CA ALA A 38 -6.40 -24.71 14.77
C ALA A 38 -6.17 -26.21 14.52
N GLY A 39 -6.17 -26.99 15.60
CA GLY A 39 -6.04 -28.45 15.54
C GLY A 39 -4.62 -28.97 15.29
N LEU A 40 -3.61 -28.12 15.24
CA LEU A 40 -2.20 -28.51 15.17
C LEU A 40 -1.62 -28.67 16.58
N SER A 41 -0.62 -29.53 16.75
CA SER A 41 0.18 -29.55 17.98
C SER A 41 0.92 -28.19 18.14
N LYS A 42 1.24 -27.82 19.39
CA LYS A 42 1.88 -26.54 19.69
C LYS A 42 3.15 -26.30 18.86
N LEU A 43 3.99 -27.33 18.71
CA LEU A 43 5.20 -27.29 17.91
C LEU A 43 4.91 -27.00 16.42
N LEU A 44 3.94 -27.70 15.84
CA LEU A 44 3.53 -27.48 14.44
C LEU A 44 2.85 -26.14 14.25
N GLN A 45 2.12 -25.66 15.24
CA GLN A 45 1.45 -24.36 15.22
C GLN A 45 2.48 -23.20 15.24
N GLU A 46 3.60 -23.36 15.95
CA GLU A 46 4.70 -22.38 15.95
C GLU A 46 5.41 -22.32 14.60
N GLN A 47 5.52 -23.45 13.90
CA GLN A 47 6.18 -23.54 12.59
C GLN A 47 5.25 -23.16 11.42
N ALA A 48 3.94 -23.27 11.60
CA ALA A 48 2.98 -22.95 10.55
C ALA A 48 2.87 -21.44 10.34
N SER A 49 2.73 -21.04 9.09
CA SER A 49 2.42 -19.65 8.73
C SER A 49 1.08 -19.24 9.33
N GLY A 50 1.10 -18.19 10.16
CA GLY A 50 -0.11 -17.58 10.69
C GLY A 50 -0.79 -16.66 9.70
N VAL A 51 -1.97 -16.20 10.07
CA VAL A 51 -2.72 -15.15 9.36
C VAL A 51 -2.77 -13.93 10.26
N THR A 52 -2.48 -12.75 9.70
CA THR A 52 -2.63 -11.48 10.40
C THR A 52 -3.75 -10.69 9.76
N MET A 53 -4.69 -10.23 10.57
CA MET A 53 -5.81 -9.39 10.12
C MET A 53 -5.85 -8.09 10.92
N GLN A 54 -6.27 -7.01 10.25
CA GLN A 54 -6.57 -5.74 10.89
C GLN A 54 -8.09 -5.59 10.99
N LEU A 55 -8.61 -5.51 12.19
CA LEU A 55 -10.03 -5.34 12.44
C LEU A 55 -10.31 -3.94 12.98
N MET A 56 -11.31 -3.29 12.42
CA MET A 56 -11.76 -1.95 12.81
C MET A 56 -13.21 -2.00 13.26
N ALA A 57 -13.58 -1.14 14.18
CA ALA A 57 -14.96 -0.89 14.50
C ALA A 57 -15.70 -0.29 13.28
N ALA A 58 -17.01 -0.35 13.28
CA ALA A 58 -17.81 0.21 12.19
C ALA A 58 -17.54 1.72 12.07
N HIS A 59 -17.54 2.22 10.83
CA HIS A 59 -17.36 3.65 10.57
C HIS A 59 -18.45 4.47 11.29
N GLY A 60 -18.05 5.54 11.99
CA GLY A 60 -18.96 6.36 12.77
C GLY A 60 -19.29 5.84 14.16
N SER A 61 -18.62 4.76 14.63
CA SER A 61 -18.76 4.29 16.01
C SER A 61 -18.31 5.35 17.01
N THR A 62 -19.00 5.43 18.14
CA THR A 62 -18.55 6.23 19.29
C THR A 62 -17.29 5.58 19.91
N LYS A 63 -16.51 6.35 20.67
CA LYS A 63 -15.34 5.80 21.40
C LYS A 63 -15.69 4.66 22.35
N GLU A 64 -16.87 4.71 22.95
CA GLU A 64 -17.37 3.66 23.83
C GLU A 64 -17.63 2.37 23.08
N HIS A 65 -18.32 2.44 21.93
CA HIS A 65 -18.54 1.29 21.07
C HIS A 65 -17.25 0.73 20.50
N GLU A 66 -16.31 1.59 20.13
CA GLU A 66 -14.99 1.18 19.66
C GLU A 66 -14.20 0.43 20.76
N ASN A 67 -14.19 0.95 21.99
CA ASN A 67 -13.54 0.30 23.12
C ASN A 67 -14.19 -1.05 23.45
N ALA A 68 -15.53 -1.13 23.47
CA ALA A 68 -16.27 -2.36 23.68
C ALA A 68 -15.95 -3.40 22.60
N TYR A 69 -15.84 -2.96 21.35
CA TYR A 69 -15.47 -3.81 20.22
C TYR A 69 -14.05 -4.39 20.38
N PHE A 70 -13.06 -3.58 20.72
CA PHE A 70 -11.69 -4.07 20.90
C PHE A 70 -11.59 -4.99 22.12
N LYS A 71 -12.28 -4.68 23.22
CA LYS A 71 -12.34 -5.55 24.38
C LYS A 71 -12.94 -6.93 24.05
N LEU A 72 -14.00 -6.96 23.24
CA LEU A 72 -14.59 -8.22 22.77
C LEU A 72 -13.61 -9.05 21.95
N ILE A 73 -12.81 -8.41 21.09
CA ILE A 73 -11.78 -9.10 20.33
C ILE A 73 -10.68 -9.66 21.25
N GLU A 74 -10.24 -8.90 22.25
CA GLU A 74 -9.24 -9.35 23.21
C GLU A 74 -9.74 -10.53 24.06
N GLU A 75 -11.01 -10.50 24.46
CA GLU A 75 -11.66 -11.59 25.20
C GLU A 75 -11.82 -12.86 24.36
N SER A 76 -11.80 -12.76 23.03
CA SER A 76 -11.88 -13.89 22.09
C SER A 76 -10.54 -14.60 21.85
N ILE A 77 -9.46 -14.24 22.55
CA ILE A 77 -8.18 -14.96 22.43
C ILE A 77 -8.35 -16.40 22.89
N GLY A 78 -7.90 -17.34 22.07
CA GLY A 78 -8.10 -18.79 22.28
C GLY A 78 -9.32 -19.35 21.60
N GLU A 79 -10.24 -18.51 21.07
CA GLU A 79 -11.40 -19.00 20.34
C GLU A 79 -11.03 -19.42 18.89
N LYS A 80 -11.74 -20.45 18.42
CA LYS A 80 -11.61 -20.93 17.05
C LYS A 80 -12.54 -20.13 16.14
N MET A 81 -11.98 -19.71 15.02
CA MET A 81 -12.71 -18.94 14.01
C MET A 81 -12.48 -19.52 12.62
N LEU A 82 -13.50 -19.46 11.77
CA LEU A 82 -13.32 -19.76 10.36
C LEU A 82 -12.76 -18.53 9.65
N ILE A 83 -11.69 -18.74 8.92
CA ILE A 83 -11.07 -17.68 8.11
C ILE A 83 -11.07 -18.15 6.66
N CYS A 84 -11.64 -17.36 5.79
CA CYS A 84 -11.57 -17.58 4.35
C CYS A 84 -10.47 -16.71 3.72
N ARG A 85 -9.75 -17.32 2.79
CA ARG A 85 -8.87 -16.62 1.89
C ARG A 85 -9.66 -16.20 0.67
N VAL A 86 -9.75 -14.91 0.41
CA VAL A 86 -10.52 -14.33 -0.68
C VAL A 86 -9.57 -13.77 -1.72
N GLU A 87 -9.74 -14.18 -2.96
CA GLU A 87 -9.03 -13.59 -4.10
C GLU A 87 -9.84 -12.42 -4.64
N VAL A 88 -9.22 -11.26 -4.66
CA VAL A 88 -9.74 -10.08 -5.32
C VAL A 88 -8.99 -9.94 -6.65
N ALA A 89 -9.64 -10.23 -7.76
CA ALA A 89 -9.06 -10.20 -9.09
C ALA A 89 -9.64 -9.04 -9.91
N GLY A 90 -8.94 -8.64 -10.96
CA GLY A 90 -9.37 -7.57 -11.86
C GLY A 90 -8.92 -6.18 -11.43
N PHE A 91 -8.22 -6.05 -10.30
CA PHE A 91 -7.59 -4.81 -9.88
C PHE A 91 -6.07 -4.91 -10.02
N PRO A 92 -5.44 -3.85 -10.45
CA PRO A 92 -4.01 -3.65 -10.26
C PRO A 92 -3.79 -3.23 -8.79
N ASP A 93 -3.67 -4.18 -7.92
CA ASP A 93 -3.85 -3.98 -6.49
C ASP A 93 -2.56 -3.74 -5.72
N PHE A 94 -1.43 -4.25 -6.19
CA PHE A 94 -0.16 -3.96 -5.58
C PHE A 94 0.88 -3.49 -6.58
N ILE A 95 1.46 -2.36 -6.24
CA ILE A 95 2.63 -1.87 -6.92
C ILE A 95 3.81 -2.74 -6.51
N ARG A 96 4.47 -3.31 -7.51
CA ARG A 96 5.68 -4.10 -7.30
C ARG A 96 6.82 -3.18 -6.88
N LYS A 97 7.50 -3.58 -5.81
CA LYS A 97 8.71 -2.92 -5.31
C LYS A 97 9.87 -3.90 -5.34
N ASP A 98 11.05 -3.38 -5.55
CA ASP A 98 12.30 -4.14 -5.39
C ASP A 98 12.64 -4.34 -3.91
N ARG A 99 13.78 -4.96 -3.64
CA ARG A 99 14.25 -5.24 -2.27
C ARG A 99 14.50 -3.98 -1.45
N ASP A 100 14.78 -2.86 -2.11
CA ASP A 100 15.05 -1.56 -1.49
C ASP A 100 13.78 -0.72 -1.34
N GLY A 101 12.61 -1.28 -1.67
CA GLY A 101 11.31 -0.62 -1.59
C GLY A 101 11.03 0.37 -2.73
N LYS A 102 11.88 0.40 -3.76
CA LYS A 102 11.70 1.26 -4.95
C LYS A 102 10.69 0.64 -5.90
N ILE A 103 9.83 1.49 -6.47
CA ILE A 103 8.80 1.05 -7.41
C ILE A 103 9.44 0.50 -8.68
N ILE A 104 9.11 -0.75 -9.02
CA ILE A 104 9.49 -1.38 -10.29
C ILE A 104 8.59 -0.77 -11.37
N THR A 105 9.19 -0.28 -12.43
CA THR A 105 8.48 0.30 -13.57
C THR A 105 8.61 -0.58 -14.81
N GLU A 106 7.58 -0.58 -15.63
CA GLU A 106 7.56 -1.22 -16.95
C GLU A 106 7.17 -0.21 -18.03
N THR A 107 7.56 -0.46 -19.26
CA THR A 107 7.19 0.40 -20.38
C THR A 107 5.97 -0.20 -21.07
N LYS A 108 4.90 0.59 -21.18
CA LYS A 108 3.67 0.21 -21.90
C LYS A 108 3.40 1.21 -23.04
N GLU A 109 2.79 0.72 -24.10
CA GLU A 109 2.29 1.58 -25.13
C GLU A 109 0.92 2.12 -24.74
N ARG A 110 0.76 3.45 -24.82
CA ARG A 110 -0.50 4.16 -24.59
C ARG A 110 -0.65 5.23 -25.65
N ASP A 111 -1.71 5.17 -26.41
CA ASP A 111 -1.99 6.13 -27.49
C ASP A 111 -0.83 6.26 -28.51
N GLY A 112 -0.21 5.13 -28.87
CA GLY A 112 0.93 5.09 -29.80
C GLY A 112 2.25 5.62 -29.21
N LYS A 113 2.31 5.90 -27.91
CA LYS A 113 3.51 6.38 -27.22
C LYS A 113 3.98 5.39 -26.17
N GLN A 114 5.29 5.22 -26.06
CA GLN A 114 5.91 4.45 -24.99
C GLN A 114 5.86 5.26 -23.69
N VAL A 115 5.11 4.78 -22.69
CA VAL A 115 5.01 5.40 -21.36
C VAL A 115 5.53 4.46 -20.30
N LYS A 116 6.22 5.04 -19.32
CA LYS A 116 6.75 4.30 -18.18
C LYS A 116 5.71 4.29 -17.07
N VAL A 117 5.24 3.13 -16.70
CA VAL A 117 4.20 2.91 -15.69
C VAL A 117 4.72 2.05 -14.55
N ALA A 118 4.09 2.15 -13.38
CA ALA A 118 4.39 1.25 -12.29
C ALA A 118 3.98 -0.18 -12.63
N SER A 119 4.85 -1.15 -12.37
CA SER A 119 4.50 -2.57 -12.48
C SER A 119 3.59 -2.98 -11.32
N ILE A 120 2.52 -3.71 -11.61
CA ILE A 120 1.46 -4.06 -10.66
C ILE A 120 1.17 -5.57 -10.68
N TYR A 121 0.62 -6.10 -9.59
CA TYR A 121 0.04 -7.43 -9.55
C TYR A 121 -1.42 -7.39 -10.02
N ASN A 122 -1.89 -8.46 -10.62
CA ASN A 122 -3.25 -8.53 -11.17
C ASN A 122 -4.30 -9.04 -10.18
N SER A 123 -3.89 -9.58 -9.03
CA SER A 123 -4.80 -10.08 -8.00
C SER A 123 -4.18 -10.04 -6.61
N VAL A 124 -5.03 -9.94 -5.59
CA VAL A 124 -4.67 -9.95 -4.17
C VAL A 124 -5.45 -11.02 -3.45
N PHE A 125 -4.80 -11.63 -2.48
CA PHE A 125 -5.49 -12.47 -1.50
C PHE A 125 -5.68 -11.68 -0.21
N ILE A 126 -6.93 -11.68 0.27
CA ILE A 126 -7.33 -11.04 1.52
C ILE A 126 -7.91 -12.11 2.43
N TYR A 127 -7.72 -11.97 3.73
CA TYR A 127 -8.33 -12.84 4.70
C TYR A 127 -9.59 -12.21 5.27
N ALA A 128 -10.61 -13.01 5.52
CA ALA A 128 -11.87 -12.58 6.09
C ALA A 128 -12.38 -13.60 7.09
N LEU A 129 -13.06 -13.15 8.14
CA LEU A 129 -13.78 -14.02 9.07
C LEU A 129 -15.05 -14.52 8.40
N CYS A 130 -15.35 -15.79 8.59
CA CYS A 130 -16.51 -16.47 8.01
C CYS A 130 -17.41 -17.01 9.12
N ASN A 131 -18.70 -17.19 8.82
CA ASN A 131 -19.59 -18.00 9.64
C ASN A 131 -19.30 -19.51 9.44
N ASP A 132 -20.04 -20.37 10.15
CA ASP A 132 -19.88 -21.83 10.06
C ASP A 132 -20.18 -22.39 8.66
N GLU A 133 -20.92 -21.65 7.85
CA GLU A 133 -21.26 -21.99 6.47
C GLU A 133 -20.16 -21.52 5.47
N GLY A 134 -19.16 -20.81 5.97
CA GLY A 134 -18.05 -20.28 5.15
C GLY A 134 -18.37 -18.97 4.45
N GLU A 135 -19.48 -18.31 4.79
CA GLU A 135 -19.81 -17.00 4.28
C GLU A 135 -19.01 -15.93 4.99
N CYS A 136 -18.54 -14.94 4.26
CA CYS A 136 -17.74 -13.84 4.76
C CYS A 136 -18.59 -12.86 5.59
N ILE A 137 -18.48 -12.94 6.92
CA ILE A 137 -19.24 -12.07 7.85
C ILE A 137 -18.50 -10.81 8.25
N LYS A 138 -17.17 -10.83 8.22
CA LYS A 138 -16.33 -9.69 8.51
C LYS A 138 -15.04 -9.77 7.73
N SER A 139 -14.76 -8.73 7.03
CA SER A 139 -13.47 -8.55 6.36
C SER A 139 -12.74 -7.36 6.96
N ASP A 140 -11.46 -7.30 6.70
CA ASP A 140 -10.61 -6.13 6.83
C ASP A 140 -11.20 -4.91 6.10
N ALA A 141 -12.12 -4.16 6.65
CA ALA A 141 -12.95 -3.17 5.96
C ALA A 141 -13.59 -3.77 4.70
N SER A 142 -14.83 -3.54 4.39
CA SER A 142 -15.48 -4.24 3.29
C SER A 142 -14.51 -4.54 2.13
N LEU A 143 -14.38 -5.80 1.73
CA LEU A 143 -13.45 -6.25 0.68
C LEU A 143 -13.56 -5.41 -0.59
N ILE A 144 -14.78 -5.00 -0.93
CA ILE A 144 -15.07 -4.13 -2.07
C ILE A 144 -14.39 -2.77 -1.89
N LYS A 145 -14.60 -2.10 -0.74
CA LYS A 145 -14.00 -0.79 -0.47
C LYS A 145 -12.47 -0.85 -0.44
N ARG A 146 -11.91 -1.94 0.07
CA ARG A 146 -10.46 -2.17 0.03
C ARG A 146 -9.96 -2.35 -1.41
N GLY A 147 -10.67 -3.14 -2.20
CA GLY A 147 -10.36 -3.33 -3.62
C GLY A 147 -10.40 -1.99 -4.39
N GLU A 148 -11.44 -1.18 -4.19
CA GLU A 148 -11.55 0.16 -4.78
C GLU A 148 -10.41 1.08 -4.35
N ASN A 149 -10.05 1.09 -3.07
CA ASN A 149 -8.94 1.89 -2.57
C ASN A 149 -7.60 1.45 -3.16
N LEU A 150 -7.37 0.14 -3.28
CA LEU A 150 -6.15 -0.40 -3.90
C LEU A 150 -6.09 -0.03 -5.39
N TYR A 151 -7.21 -0.14 -6.10
CA TYR A 151 -7.31 0.29 -7.49
C TYR A 151 -7.00 1.78 -7.65
N ASN A 152 -7.66 2.63 -6.88
CA ASN A 152 -7.46 4.08 -6.93
C ASN A 152 -6.01 4.47 -6.58
N ASN A 153 -5.41 3.82 -5.59
CA ASN A 153 -4.02 4.06 -5.22
C ASN A 153 -3.05 3.61 -6.32
N SER A 154 -3.30 2.47 -6.95
CA SER A 154 -2.47 1.99 -8.06
C SER A 154 -2.54 2.92 -9.27
N GLN A 155 -3.72 3.43 -9.60
CA GLN A 155 -3.90 4.42 -10.68
C GLN A 155 -3.18 5.73 -10.35
N ARG A 156 -3.32 6.24 -9.13
CA ARG A 156 -2.60 7.44 -8.68
C ARG A 156 -1.09 7.32 -8.83
N ILE A 157 -0.52 6.14 -8.59
CA ILE A 157 0.93 5.96 -8.72
C ILE A 157 1.34 5.84 -10.18
N VAL A 158 0.52 5.22 -11.03
CA VAL A 158 0.74 5.26 -12.49
C VAL A 158 0.79 6.72 -12.96
N ASP A 159 -0.19 7.52 -12.56
CA ASP A 159 -0.27 8.94 -12.91
C ASP A 159 0.84 9.75 -12.25
N TYR A 160 1.23 9.40 -11.01
CA TYR A 160 2.30 10.07 -10.28
C TYR A 160 3.68 9.89 -10.92
N VAL A 161 4.00 8.70 -11.41
CA VAL A 161 5.29 8.46 -12.11
C VAL A 161 5.40 9.37 -13.34
N GLU A 162 4.32 9.53 -14.09
CA GLU A 162 4.27 10.43 -15.24
C GLU A 162 4.39 11.90 -14.81
N TYR A 163 3.64 12.30 -13.79
CA TYR A 163 3.69 13.64 -13.21
C TYR A 163 5.06 14.00 -12.65
N ASP A 164 5.68 13.11 -11.86
CA ASP A 164 6.99 13.37 -11.26
C ASP A 164 8.09 13.51 -12.33
N THR A 165 7.99 12.72 -13.39
CA THR A 165 8.89 12.83 -14.55
C THR A 165 8.77 14.19 -15.22
N LYS A 166 7.55 14.66 -15.47
CA LYS A 166 7.28 15.99 -16.04
C LYS A 166 7.76 17.11 -15.11
N ARG A 167 7.55 16.99 -13.81
CA ARG A 167 7.97 17.95 -12.80
C ARG A 167 9.50 18.09 -12.73
N LYS A 168 10.21 16.96 -12.73
CA LYS A 168 11.68 16.95 -12.72
C LYS A 168 12.27 17.57 -13.98
N ALA A 169 11.70 17.27 -15.15
CA ALA A 169 12.10 17.89 -16.42
C ALA A 169 11.86 19.40 -16.41
N ALA A 170 10.71 19.86 -15.93
CA ALA A 170 10.39 21.29 -15.84
C ALA A 170 11.30 22.03 -14.85
N LYS A 171 11.68 21.38 -13.73
CA LYS A 171 12.63 21.96 -12.76
C LYS A 171 14.02 22.09 -13.37
N ALA A 172 14.51 21.05 -14.02
CA ALA A 172 15.81 21.08 -14.70
C ALA A 172 15.88 22.14 -15.80
N ALA A 173 14.80 22.32 -16.56
CA ALA A 173 14.72 23.37 -17.58
C ALA A 173 14.76 24.79 -16.97
N LYS A 174 14.07 25.01 -15.84
CA LYS A 174 14.14 26.31 -15.13
C LYS A 174 15.51 26.59 -14.54
N GLU A 175 16.18 25.59 -13.98
CA GLU A 175 17.55 25.74 -13.45
C GLU A 175 18.55 26.02 -14.57
N ALA A 176 18.43 25.37 -15.72
CA ALA A 176 19.26 25.64 -16.89
C ALA A 176 19.00 27.04 -17.45
N ALA A 177 17.74 27.50 -17.51
CA ALA A 177 17.42 28.86 -17.95
C ALA A 177 18.01 29.93 -17.02
N LYS A 178 17.90 29.73 -15.70
CA LYS A 178 18.45 30.63 -14.69
C LYS A 178 19.99 30.72 -14.77
N ALA A 179 20.64 29.57 -14.92
CA ALA A 179 22.11 29.54 -15.10
C ALA A 179 22.56 30.21 -16.41
N ALA A 180 21.75 30.17 -17.48
CA ALA A 180 22.02 30.86 -18.71
C ALA A 180 21.83 32.40 -18.60
N GLU A 181 20.85 32.84 -17.80
CA GLU A 181 20.66 34.28 -17.50
C GLU A 181 21.77 34.83 -16.59
N GLU A 182 22.20 34.08 -15.58
CA GLU A 182 23.32 34.48 -14.71
C GLU A 182 24.65 34.62 -15.49
N LYS A 183 24.90 33.76 -16.48
CA LYS A 183 26.05 33.89 -17.38
C LYS A 183 25.96 35.08 -18.32
N LYS A 184 24.75 35.51 -18.71
CA LYS A 184 24.56 36.72 -19.54
C LYS A 184 24.63 38.02 -18.76
N SER A 185 24.30 37.99 -17.45
CA SER A 185 24.32 39.18 -16.61
C SER A 185 25.69 39.47 -15.96
N ASN A 186 26.67 38.59 -16.14
CA ASN A 186 28.05 38.81 -15.64
C ASN A 186 29.09 38.70 -16.77
N PRO A 187 29.16 39.67 -17.70
CA PRO A 187 30.17 39.69 -18.78
C PRO A 187 31.54 40.18 -18.31
N LEU A 188 31.77 40.42 -17.00
CA LEU A 188 32.95 41.11 -16.48
C LEU A 188 34.00 40.16 -15.85
N LEU A 189 34.11 38.91 -16.26
CA LEU A 189 35.20 38.03 -15.83
C LEU A 189 36.04 37.45 -16.98
N GLU A 190 35.97 38.04 -18.16
CA GLU A 190 37.05 37.95 -19.14
C GLU A 190 37.83 39.26 -19.10
N GLY A 191 38.57 39.41 -18.01
CA GLY A 191 39.53 40.53 -17.88
C GLY A 191 40.67 40.34 -18.84
N GLU A 192 40.83 41.28 -19.75
CA GLU A 192 42.06 41.53 -20.48
C GLU A 192 43.26 41.47 -19.55
N ILE A 193 44.08 40.47 -19.74
CA ILE A 193 45.49 40.56 -19.28
C ILE A 193 46.12 41.50 -20.24
N VAL A 194 46.26 42.77 -19.82
CA VAL A 194 47.14 43.74 -20.47
C VAL A 194 48.56 43.37 -20.06
N ASP A 195 49.29 42.76 -20.98
CA ASP A 195 50.73 42.67 -20.88
C ASP A 195 51.31 44.12 -21.00
N ASP A 196 51.66 44.67 -19.86
CA ASP A 196 52.52 45.86 -19.81
C ASP A 196 53.99 45.41 -19.57
N ASP A 197 54.63 45.03 -20.66
CA ASP A 197 56.10 44.97 -20.74
C ASP A 197 56.53 45.87 -21.88
N GLU A 198 56.75 47.13 -21.55
CA GLU A 198 57.74 47.98 -22.23
C GLU A 198 58.08 49.22 -21.34
N LEU A 199 59.12 49.09 -20.56
CA LEU A 199 60.23 50.13 -20.49
C LEU A 199 61.25 49.72 -19.45
#